data_d7390636c01adcbc0d8d40d1f4f7e025
#
_entry.id   d7390636c01adcbc0d8d40d1f4f7e025
#
_cell.length_a   1.000
_cell.length_b   1.000
_cell.length_c   1.000
_cell.angle_alpha   90.00
_cell.angle_beta   90.00
_cell.angle_gamma   90.00
#
_symmetry.space_group_name_H-M   'P 1'
#
loop_
_entity.id
_entity.type
_entity.pdbx_description
1 polymer ?
#
loop_
_entity_poly.entity_id
_entity_poly.type
_entity_poly.pdbx_seq_one_letter_code
_entity_poly.pdbx_strand_id
1 'polypeptide(L)'
;IATGSEVHYATASDTWAENTTDIKYVVFWNDFLWGIDATGQLYYTDDLSGSWTPDALLPVDGQVVTGLEIARGPDREQHIYAHTRTTLYVHDNVNTRFVPTDLQLPFHPQGGDGHEVFRGQLFNSAGNAIYRFQAGSDQTVVDVVGPDLDDGLPETRRGAISQLLKSHNELLAVIDATTAVSTTTLVTRPFTGVMAMAGVGYSTFGASRGLSHILGWDGRGWEVKWVSPQVGRAISSALVSSSYNAYRMWWAHNQRVYYMQLPVDVTNPTQISEQNYDTTATLETPWFDGGVSNQDKLALSLWVDSTHPSSDATLKFEYAIDLIESYTTLATKTATGESEYTLPSSSDVT
;
A
#
# COMPACT_ATOMS: atom_id res chain seq x y z
N ILE A 1 10.87 22.52 -3.56
CA ILE A 1 11.09 21.43 -2.58
C ILE A 1 10.47 21.87 -1.26
N ALA A 2 9.53 21.12 -0.73
CA ALA A 2 8.95 21.32 0.59
C ALA A 2 9.70 20.48 1.62
N THR A 3 10.08 21.06 2.75
CA THR A 3 10.82 20.36 3.80
C THR A 3 9.98 20.08 5.05
N GLY A 4 8.75 20.56 5.08
CA GLY A 4 7.84 20.47 6.24
C GLY A 4 7.91 21.68 7.18
N SER A 5 8.86 22.58 6.95
CA SER A 5 8.96 23.87 7.63
C SER A 5 9.18 25.04 6.67
N GLU A 6 9.62 24.76 5.47
CA GLU A 6 9.97 25.77 4.48
C GLU A 6 9.79 25.23 3.05
N VAL A 7 9.51 26.14 2.12
CA VAL A 7 9.51 25.84 0.68
C VAL A 7 10.73 26.49 0.05
N HIS A 8 11.64 25.69 -0.48
CA HIS A 8 12.78 26.14 -1.23
C HIS A 8 12.47 26.16 -2.72
N TYR A 9 12.78 27.24 -3.41
CA TYR A 9 12.57 27.40 -4.85
C TYR A 9 13.79 28.00 -5.52
N ALA A 10 14.06 27.59 -6.75
CA ALA A 10 15.15 28.14 -7.54
C ALA A 10 14.73 29.50 -8.13
N THR A 11 15.49 30.54 -7.88
CA THR A 11 15.31 31.88 -8.48
C THR A 11 16.13 32.05 -9.75
N ALA A 12 17.22 31.29 -9.86
CA ALA A 12 18.09 31.19 -11.03
C ALA A 12 18.87 29.88 -10.94
N SER A 13 19.69 29.57 -11.95
CA SER A 13 20.61 28.42 -11.86
C SER A 13 21.48 28.56 -10.62
N ASP A 14 21.47 27.54 -9.78
CA ASP A 14 22.25 27.44 -8.54
C ASP A 14 21.94 28.50 -7.45
N THR A 15 20.85 29.23 -7.61
CA THR A 15 20.39 30.19 -6.59
C THR A 15 19.05 29.76 -6.04
N TRP A 16 19.00 29.56 -4.72
CA TRP A 16 17.80 29.12 -4.00
C TRP A 16 17.32 30.21 -3.04
N ALA A 17 16.03 30.41 -2.99
CA ALA A 17 15.36 31.20 -1.99
C ALA A 17 14.44 30.30 -1.17
N GLU A 18 14.05 30.77 0.00
CA GLU A 18 13.13 30.06 0.90
C GLU A 18 11.87 30.90 1.11
N ASN A 19 10.75 30.22 1.26
CA ASN A 19 9.51 30.79 1.75
C ASN A 19 9.23 30.15 3.11
N THR A 20 9.05 30.96 4.13
CA THR A 20 8.92 30.54 5.53
C THR A 20 7.54 29.98 5.88
N THR A 21 6.65 29.84 4.90
CA THR A 21 5.37 29.14 5.13
C THR A 21 5.63 27.65 5.31
N ASP A 22 5.11 27.10 6.40
CA ASP A 22 5.31 25.70 6.79
C ASP A 22 4.50 24.76 5.87
N ILE A 23 5.02 24.50 4.68
CA ILE A 23 4.40 23.62 3.67
C ILE A 23 5.14 22.30 3.61
N LYS A 24 4.42 21.23 3.86
CA LYS A 24 4.91 19.85 3.85
C LYS A 24 4.86 19.20 2.46
N TYR A 25 3.88 19.56 1.65
CA TYR A 25 3.58 18.93 0.37
C TYR A 25 3.17 19.98 -0.66
N VAL A 26 3.66 19.88 -1.89
CA VAL A 26 3.38 20.87 -2.94
C VAL A 26 3.05 20.19 -4.26
N VAL A 27 2.00 20.68 -4.92
CA VAL A 27 1.58 20.28 -6.27
C VAL A 27 1.32 21.52 -7.12
N PHE A 28 1.75 21.53 -8.39
CA PHE A 28 1.42 22.60 -9.33
C PHE A 28 0.22 22.21 -10.18
N TRP A 29 -0.83 23.02 -10.17
CA TRP A 29 -2.03 22.79 -10.96
C TRP A 29 -2.75 24.11 -11.29
N ASN A 30 -3.13 24.28 -12.56
CA ASN A 30 -3.91 25.40 -13.07
C ASN A 30 -3.33 26.78 -12.69
N ASP A 31 -2.03 26.98 -12.99
CA ASP A 31 -1.25 28.19 -12.71
C ASP A 31 -1.02 28.50 -11.23
N PHE A 32 -1.48 27.66 -10.32
CA PHE A 32 -1.26 27.77 -8.89
C PHE A 32 -0.39 26.64 -8.34
N LEU A 33 0.37 26.97 -7.32
CA LEU A 33 0.97 26.00 -6.43
C LEU A 33 0.02 25.75 -5.28
N TRP A 34 -0.31 24.51 -5.07
CA TRP A 34 -1.14 24.04 -3.95
C TRP A 34 -0.26 23.35 -2.95
N GLY A 35 -0.45 23.62 -1.69
CA GLY A 35 0.38 23.07 -0.62
C GLY A 35 -0.43 22.70 0.61
N ILE A 36 0.14 21.81 1.43
CA ILE A 36 -0.43 21.37 2.70
C ILE A 36 0.59 21.61 3.78
N ASP A 37 0.18 22.24 4.88
CA ASP A 37 1.03 22.41 6.05
C ASP A 37 1.10 21.15 6.94
N ALA A 38 1.85 21.20 8.00
CA ALA A 38 2.01 20.10 8.96
C ALA A 38 0.70 19.76 9.70
N THR A 39 -0.27 20.69 9.75
CA THR A 39 -1.57 20.49 10.40
C THR A 39 -2.63 19.90 9.44
N GLY A 40 -2.31 19.84 8.14
CA GLY A 40 -3.22 19.41 7.10
C GLY A 40 -4.12 20.53 6.58
N GLN A 41 -3.77 21.80 6.82
CA GLN A 41 -4.43 22.93 6.21
C GLN A 41 -3.95 23.11 4.77
N LEU A 42 -4.87 23.30 3.85
CA LEU A 42 -4.61 23.54 2.44
C LEU A 42 -4.32 25.02 2.17
N TYR A 43 -3.35 25.28 1.31
CA TYR A 43 -2.93 26.60 0.85
C TYR A 43 -2.73 26.61 -0.65
N TYR A 44 -2.79 27.80 -1.25
CA TYR A 44 -2.42 28.01 -2.64
C TYR A 44 -1.70 29.34 -2.83
N THR A 45 -0.89 29.44 -3.88
CA THR A 45 -0.23 30.67 -4.32
C THR A 45 0.05 30.63 -5.82
N ASP A 46 0.03 31.78 -6.46
CA ASP A 46 0.53 31.99 -7.83
C ASP A 46 1.97 32.52 -7.85
N ASP A 47 2.51 32.89 -6.70
CA ASP A 47 3.86 33.42 -6.52
C ASP A 47 4.58 32.78 -5.35
N LEU A 48 5.65 32.02 -5.64
CA LEU A 48 6.49 31.38 -4.63
C LEU A 48 7.22 32.38 -3.70
N SER A 49 7.44 33.60 -4.17
CA SER A 49 8.03 34.66 -3.37
C SER A 49 7.01 35.38 -2.48
N GLY A 50 5.74 35.17 -2.74
CA GLY A 50 4.62 35.79 -2.05
C GLY A 50 4.10 34.98 -0.87
N SER A 51 3.00 35.48 -0.31
CA SER A 51 2.29 34.80 0.77
C SER A 51 1.39 33.70 0.24
N TRP A 52 1.35 32.58 0.96
CA TRP A 52 0.39 31.52 0.69
C TRP A 52 -0.99 31.88 1.23
N THR A 53 -2.02 31.66 0.44
CA THR A 53 -3.41 31.92 0.82
C THR A 53 -4.02 30.61 1.34
N PRO A 54 -4.56 30.59 2.57
CA PRO A 54 -5.24 29.41 3.07
C PRO A 54 -6.56 29.18 2.32
N ASP A 55 -6.85 27.94 1.96
CA ASP A 55 -8.17 27.55 1.48
C ASP A 55 -9.10 27.33 2.68
N ALA A 56 -10.10 28.20 2.83
CA ALA A 56 -11.02 28.16 3.96
C ALA A 56 -12.05 27.01 3.87
N LEU A 57 -12.12 26.32 2.74
CA LEU A 57 -13.11 25.23 2.51
C LEU A 57 -12.58 23.85 2.86
N LEU A 58 -11.26 23.71 3.06
CA LEU A 58 -10.63 22.51 3.54
C LEU A 58 -9.63 22.82 4.67
N PRO A 59 -9.58 21.97 5.70
CA PRO A 59 -10.39 20.77 5.93
C PRO A 59 -11.82 21.10 6.40
N VAL A 60 -12.78 20.42 5.83
CA VAL A 60 -14.19 20.50 6.28
C VAL A 60 -14.30 19.75 7.61
N ASP A 61 -14.94 20.37 8.60
CA ASP A 61 -15.25 19.74 9.91
C ASP A 61 -14.02 19.12 10.63
N GLY A 62 -12.86 19.77 10.53
CA GLY A 62 -11.65 19.31 11.22
C GLY A 62 -10.96 18.11 10.58
N GLN A 63 -11.30 17.79 9.34
CA GLN A 63 -10.57 16.79 8.57
C GLN A 63 -9.17 17.31 8.21
N VAL A 64 -8.17 16.43 8.30
CA VAL A 64 -6.79 16.72 7.95
C VAL A 64 -6.57 16.32 6.50
N VAL A 65 -6.10 17.24 5.67
CA VAL A 65 -5.63 16.92 4.32
C VAL A 65 -4.28 16.22 4.43
N THR A 66 -4.18 15.02 3.87
CA THR A 66 -2.99 14.16 3.97
C THR A 66 -2.16 14.20 2.70
N GLY A 67 -2.75 14.54 1.56
CA GLY A 67 -2.05 14.60 0.29
C GLY A 67 -2.84 15.29 -0.82
N LEU A 68 -2.14 15.61 -1.89
CA LEU A 68 -2.68 16.20 -3.11
C LEU A 68 -2.20 15.41 -4.32
N GLU A 69 -3.11 15.15 -5.25
CA GLU A 69 -2.77 14.48 -6.51
C GLU A 69 -3.51 15.11 -7.69
N ILE A 70 -2.92 14.99 -8.88
CA ILE A 70 -3.55 15.41 -10.13
C ILE A 70 -3.97 14.18 -10.90
N ALA A 71 -5.27 14.06 -11.17
CA ALA A 71 -5.81 12.96 -11.94
C ALA A 71 -6.92 13.45 -12.88
N ARG A 72 -7.31 12.58 -13.81
CA ARG A 72 -8.44 12.86 -14.71
C ARG A 72 -9.76 12.77 -13.98
N GLY A 73 -10.59 13.79 -14.18
CA GLY A 73 -11.96 13.81 -13.72
C GLY A 73 -12.95 13.15 -14.69
N PRO A 74 -14.27 13.21 -14.37
CA PRO A 74 -15.34 12.65 -15.22
C PRO A 74 -15.41 13.30 -16.61
N ASP A 75 -15.05 14.55 -16.72
CA ASP A 75 -14.94 15.35 -17.95
C ASP A 75 -13.71 15.03 -18.81
N ARG A 76 -12.84 14.14 -18.32
CA ARG A 76 -11.53 13.77 -18.89
C ARG A 76 -10.46 14.87 -18.79
N GLU A 77 -10.78 16.00 -18.16
CA GLU A 77 -9.81 17.04 -17.83
C GLU A 77 -9.03 16.68 -16.56
N GLN A 78 -7.91 17.37 -16.35
CA GLN A 78 -7.14 17.22 -15.15
C GLN A 78 -7.73 18.05 -14.01
N HIS A 79 -7.91 17.42 -12.87
CA HIS A 79 -8.34 18.04 -11.62
C HIS A 79 -7.34 17.76 -10.51
N ILE A 80 -7.28 18.67 -9.56
CA ILE A 80 -6.56 18.41 -8.31
C ILE A 80 -7.50 17.72 -7.33
N TYR A 81 -7.00 16.67 -6.69
CA TYR A 81 -7.68 15.91 -5.66
C TYR A 81 -6.96 16.10 -4.33
N ALA A 82 -7.74 16.30 -3.28
CA ALA A 82 -7.24 16.40 -1.90
C ALA A 82 -7.65 15.15 -1.13
N HIS A 83 -6.66 14.44 -0.62
CA HIS A 83 -6.85 13.26 0.20
C HIS A 83 -7.05 13.66 1.66
N THR A 84 -8.01 13.04 2.32
CA THR A 84 -8.17 13.13 3.78
C THR A 84 -8.23 11.73 4.37
N ARG A 85 -8.32 11.63 5.68
CA ARG A 85 -8.40 10.32 6.37
C ARG A 85 -9.65 9.51 6.07
N THR A 86 -10.71 10.16 5.60
CA THR A 86 -12.02 9.51 5.40
C THR A 86 -12.64 9.77 4.04
N THR A 87 -12.19 10.77 3.31
CA THR A 87 -12.86 11.21 2.08
C THR A 87 -11.84 11.74 1.09
N LEU A 88 -12.08 11.46 -0.18
CA LEU A 88 -11.38 12.08 -1.29
C LEU A 88 -12.21 13.28 -1.78
N TYR A 89 -11.57 14.43 -1.92
CA TYR A 89 -12.17 15.65 -2.46
C TYR A 89 -11.60 15.95 -3.85
N VAL A 90 -12.40 16.55 -4.71
CA VAL A 90 -11.98 17.05 -6.02
C VAL A 90 -12.28 18.55 -6.11
N HIS A 91 -11.40 19.30 -6.74
CA HIS A 91 -11.62 20.71 -6.98
C HIS A 91 -12.63 20.92 -8.11
N ASP A 92 -13.72 21.61 -7.80
CA ASP A 92 -14.71 22.06 -8.75
C ASP A 92 -14.27 23.42 -9.34
N ASN A 93 -13.87 23.40 -10.60
CA ASN A 93 -13.35 24.57 -11.31
C ASN A 93 -14.40 25.67 -11.53
N VAL A 94 -15.68 25.31 -11.52
CA VAL A 94 -16.77 26.25 -11.73
C VAL A 94 -17.05 27.06 -10.46
N ASN A 95 -17.09 26.38 -9.32
CA ASN A 95 -17.38 26.99 -8.03
C ASN A 95 -16.10 27.33 -7.23
N THR A 96 -14.92 27.05 -7.78
CA THR A 96 -13.61 27.30 -7.16
C THR A 96 -13.50 26.76 -5.72
N ARG A 97 -13.96 25.53 -5.52
CA ARG A 97 -13.97 24.87 -4.19
C ARG A 97 -13.74 23.37 -4.31
N PHE A 98 -13.27 22.77 -3.25
CA PHE A 98 -13.23 21.32 -3.13
C PHE A 98 -14.61 20.76 -2.76
N VAL A 99 -15.00 19.69 -3.45
CA VAL A 99 -16.25 18.96 -3.19
C VAL A 99 -15.93 17.50 -2.93
N PRO A 100 -16.65 16.82 -2.03
CA PRO A 100 -16.41 15.40 -1.76
C PRO A 100 -16.76 14.56 -2.99
N THR A 101 -15.95 13.54 -3.23
CA THR A 101 -16.25 12.48 -4.20
C THR A 101 -17.05 11.35 -3.56
N ASP A 102 -17.39 10.34 -4.36
CA ASP A 102 -18.08 9.13 -3.86
C ASP A 102 -17.14 8.21 -3.04
N LEU A 103 -15.84 8.45 -3.03
CA LEU A 103 -14.90 7.67 -2.24
C LEU A 103 -14.97 8.07 -0.77
N GLN A 104 -15.58 7.19 0.02
CA GLN A 104 -15.61 7.25 1.48
C GLN A 104 -14.72 6.14 2.03
N LEU A 105 -13.81 6.49 2.92
CA LEU A 105 -12.86 5.57 3.52
C LEU A 105 -13.22 5.30 4.98
N PRO A 106 -13.00 4.09 5.50
CA PRO A 106 -13.05 3.85 6.93
C PRO A 106 -11.98 4.69 7.62
N PHE A 107 -12.36 5.30 8.74
CA PHE A 107 -11.41 6.14 9.48
C PHE A 107 -10.21 5.33 9.98
N HIS A 108 -9.02 5.80 9.64
CA HIS A 108 -7.76 5.32 10.19
C HIS A 108 -6.86 6.53 10.49
N PRO A 109 -6.08 6.55 11.60
CA PRO A 109 -5.20 7.67 11.92
C PRO A 109 -4.19 8.02 10.83
N GLN A 110 -3.78 7.03 10.05
CA GLN A 110 -2.87 7.15 8.90
C GLN A 110 -3.62 6.98 7.55
N GLY A 111 -4.95 7.15 7.55
CA GLY A 111 -5.74 7.12 6.33
C GLY A 111 -5.32 8.25 5.39
N GLY A 112 -5.16 7.95 4.11
CA GLY A 112 -4.76 8.91 3.08
C GLY A 112 -3.27 9.25 3.04
N ASP A 113 -2.44 8.75 3.97
CA ASP A 113 -0.98 8.97 3.93
C ASP A 113 -0.37 8.32 2.67
N GLY A 114 -0.83 7.13 2.31
CA GLY A 114 -0.48 6.49 1.05
C GLY A 114 -1.48 6.88 -0.04
N HIS A 115 -1.03 7.66 -1.01
CA HIS A 115 -1.82 8.05 -2.19
C HIS A 115 -0.91 8.09 -3.42
N GLU A 116 -1.44 7.77 -4.59
CA GLU A 116 -0.71 7.82 -5.87
C GLU A 116 -1.68 7.69 -7.05
N VAL A 117 -1.30 8.25 -8.18
CA VAL A 117 -1.96 8.05 -9.47
C VAL A 117 -1.23 6.98 -10.27
N PHE A 118 -1.86 5.85 -10.47
CA PHE A 118 -1.29 4.74 -11.23
C PHE A 118 -2.25 4.29 -12.35
N ARG A 119 -1.76 4.21 -13.57
CA ARG A 119 -2.53 3.86 -14.78
C ARG A 119 -3.80 4.71 -14.96
N GLY A 120 -3.72 6.00 -14.57
CA GLY A 120 -4.83 6.94 -14.70
C GLY A 120 -5.93 6.79 -13.64
N GLN A 121 -5.71 6.01 -12.62
CA GLN A 121 -6.61 5.82 -11.48
C GLN A 121 -5.96 6.33 -10.20
N LEU A 122 -6.75 6.84 -9.28
CA LEU A 122 -6.31 7.25 -7.95
C LEU A 122 -6.34 6.06 -7.00
N PHE A 123 -5.29 5.92 -6.22
CA PHE A 123 -5.19 4.95 -5.15
C PHE A 123 -5.02 5.69 -3.83
N ASN A 124 -5.73 5.24 -2.81
CA ASN A 124 -5.73 5.86 -1.49
C ASN A 124 -5.73 4.80 -0.39
N SER A 125 -4.90 4.96 0.61
CA SER A 125 -4.79 4.01 1.71
C SER A 125 -5.73 4.33 2.87
N ALA A 126 -6.24 3.29 3.51
CA ALA A 126 -6.92 3.38 4.79
C ALA A 126 -6.47 2.21 5.67
N GLY A 127 -5.52 2.47 6.55
CA GLY A 127 -4.86 1.42 7.31
C GLY A 127 -4.05 0.49 6.40
N ASN A 128 -4.34 -0.79 6.42
CA ASN A 128 -3.71 -1.81 5.58
C ASN A 128 -4.48 -2.13 4.28
N ALA A 129 -5.54 -1.37 3.98
CA ALA A 129 -6.30 -1.48 2.74
C ALA A 129 -5.96 -0.35 1.77
N ILE A 130 -6.01 -0.65 0.47
CA ILE A 130 -5.88 0.32 -0.62
C ILE A 130 -7.18 0.35 -1.40
N TYR A 131 -7.71 1.54 -1.57
CA TYR A 131 -8.90 1.82 -2.34
C TYR A 131 -8.51 2.44 -3.68
N ARG A 132 -9.06 1.88 -4.73
CA ARG A 132 -8.94 2.38 -6.08
C ARG A 132 -10.14 3.24 -6.41
N PHE A 133 -9.90 4.43 -6.92
CA PHE A 133 -10.92 5.36 -7.38
C PHE A 133 -10.66 5.77 -8.82
N GLN A 134 -11.70 5.69 -9.63
CA GLN A 134 -11.69 6.20 -10.99
C GLN A 134 -12.97 6.99 -11.24
N ALA A 135 -12.82 8.28 -11.45
CA ALA A 135 -13.92 9.11 -11.90
C ALA A 135 -14.29 8.75 -13.35
N GLY A 136 -15.52 8.37 -13.58
CA GLY A 136 -16.07 8.10 -14.92
C GLY A 136 -17.14 9.10 -15.30
N SER A 137 -17.36 9.29 -16.60
CA SER A 137 -18.42 10.18 -17.09
C SER A 137 -19.82 9.68 -16.74
N ASP A 138 -19.98 8.36 -16.68
CA ASP A 138 -21.28 7.72 -16.46
C ASP A 138 -21.33 6.95 -15.14
N GLN A 139 -20.20 6.51 -14.66
CA GLN A 139 -20.10 5.74 -13.43
C GLN A 139 -18.73 5.92 -12.78
N THR A 140 -18.73 6.21 -11.49
CA THR A 140 -17.54 6.17 -10.66
C THR A 140 -17.24 4.73 -10.24
N VAL A 141 -15.98 4.31 -10.35
CA VAL A 141 -15.52 3.01 -9.86
C VAL A 141 -14.81 3.23 -8.52
N VAL A 142 -15.31 2.56 -7.49
CA VAL A 142 -14.67 2.47 -6.18
C VAL A 142 -14.49 1.00 -5.86
N ASP A 143 -13.26 0.61 -5.55
CA ASP A 143 -12.89 -0.79 -5.39
C ASP A 143 -11.75 -0.93 -4.38
N VAL A 144 -11.70 -2.02 -3.65
CA VAL A 144 -10.62 -2.34 -2.70
C VAL A 144 -9.67 -3.33 -3.38
N VAL A 145 -8.40 -2.96 -3.48
CA VAL A 145 -7.39 -3.78 -4.17
C VAL A 145 -6.40 -4.47 -3.23
N GLY A 146 -6.61 -4.38 -1.94
CA GLY A 146 -5.76 -5.03 -0.95
C GLY A 146 -4.72 -4.08 -0.35
N PRO A 147 -3.57 -4.57 0.15
CA PRO A 147 -3.10 -5.98 0.10
C PRO A 147 -3.72 -6.92 1.14
N ASP A 148 -4.49 -6.41 2.08
CA ASP A 148 -5.11 -7.20 3.16
C ASP A 148 -6.57 -7.52 2.80
N LEU A 149 -6.75 -8.44 1.84
CA LEU A 149 -8.05 -9.01 1.46
C LEU A 149 -8.11 -10.46 1.89
N ASP A 150 -9.30 -10.92 2.31
CA ASP A 150 -9.58 -12.30 2.75
C ASP A 150 -8.56 -12.81 3.76
N ASP A 151 -7.65 -13.69 3.34
CA ASP A 151 -6.60 -14.25 4.19
C ASP A 151 -5.50 -13.24 4.52
N GLY A 152 -5.41 -12.16 3.73
CA GLY A 152 -4.63 -10.98 4.01
C GLY A 152 -3.12 -11.21 4.16
N LEU A 153 -2.51 -10.26 4.87
CA LEU A 153 -1.10 -10.34 5.23
C LEU A 153 -0.91 -11.14 6.52
N PRO A 154 0.19 -11.90 6.66
CA PRO A 154 0.56 -12.50 7.94
C PRO A 154 0.54 -11.47 9.08
N GLU A 155 0.14 -11.85 10.27
CA GLU A 155 -0.03 -10.94 11.41
C GLU A 155 1.21 -10.08 11.67
N THR A 156 2.40 -10.67 11.52
CA THR A 156 3.68 -9.98 11.68
C THR A 156 4.00 -8.98 10.56
N ARG A 157 3.22 -8.96 9.49
CA ARG A 157 3.37 -8.08 8.34
C ARG A 157 2.20 -7.12 8.15
N ARG A 158 1.20 -7.15 9.01
CA ARG A 158 0.10 -6.19 8.99
C ARG A 158 0.56 -4.85 9.52
N GLY A 159 0.15 -3.78 8.84
CA GLY A 159 0.50 -2.43 9.24
C GLY A 159 -0.15 -1.41 8.32
N ALA A 160 -0.05 -0.14 8.69
CA ALA A 160 -0.58 0.92 7.86
C ALA A 160 0.30 1.16 6.63
N ILE A 161 -0.34 1.48 5.53
CA ILE A 161 0.33 1.89 4.31
C ILE A 161 0.73 3.35 4.48
N SER A 162 2.03 3.58 4.63
CA SER A 162 2.59 4.91 4.87
C SER A 162 2.88 5.68 3.59
N GLN A 163 3.05 4.97 2.47
CA GLN A 163 3.35 5.59 1.19
C GLN A 163 2.95 4.66 0.03
N LEU A 164 2.42 5.25 -1.04
CA LEU A 164 2.27 4.60 -2.34
C LEU A 164 3.22 5.26 -3.33
N LEU A 165 3.76 4.48 -4.25
CA LEU A 165 4.69 4.95 -5.28
C LEU A 165 4.35 4.24 -6.59
N LYS A 166 4.42 4.96 -7.69
CA LYS A 166 4.32 4.33 -9.01
C LYS A 166 5.68 3.93 -9.55
N SER A 167 5.76 2.72 -10.05
CA SER A 167 6.80 2.30 -10.97
C SER A 167 6.24 2.20 -12.39
N HIS A 168 7.08 1.78 -13.33
CA HIS A 168 6.65 1.63 -14.73
C HIS A 168 5.46 0.64 -14.87
N ASN A 169 5.53 -0.49 -14.21
CA ASN A 169 4.55 -1.57 -14.34
C ASN A 169 3.75 -1.88 -13.07
N GLU A 170 4.13 -1.35 -11.94
CA GLU A 170 3.62 -1.73 -10.62
C GLU A 170 3.32 -0.51 -9.76
N LEU A 171 2.30 -0.63 -8.93
CA LEU A 171 2.07 0.22 -7.78
C LEU A 171 2.81 -0.39 -6.59
N LEU A 172 3.71 0.39 -5.99
CA LEU A 172 4.49 -0.04 -4.83
C LEU A 172 3.86 0.51 -3.56
N ALA A 173 3.63 -0.35 -2.58
CA ALA A 173 3.10 0.01 -1.27
C ALA A 173 4.15 -0.19 -0.18
N VAL A 174 4.42 0.86 0.57
CA VAL A 174 5.28 0.84 1.75
C VAL A 174 4.42 0.63 2.98
N ILE A 175 4.63 -0.48 3.67
CA ILE A 175 3.84 -0.86 4.84
C ILE A 175 4.66 -0.67 6.11
N ASP A 176 4.16 0.14 7.02
CA ASP A 176 4.70 0.33 8.35
C ASP A 176 4.07 -0.63 9.35
N ALA A 177 4.74 -1.71 9.64
CA ALA A 177 4.34 -2.71 10.63
C ALA A 177 5.03 -2.52 11.99
N THR A 178 5.52 -1.32 12.31
CA THR A 178 6.19 -1.04 13.59
C THR A 178 5.23 -0.92 14.75
N THR A 179 4.02 -0.46 14.47
CA THR A 179 2.94 -0.43 15.46
C THR A 179 2.18 -1.74 15.40
N ALA A 180 1.97 -2.30 16.57
CA ALA A 180 1.23 -3.54 16.69
C ALA A 180 -0.14 -3.44 16.01
N VAL A 181 -0.48 -4.50 15.32
CA VAL A 181 -1.81 -4.69 14.76
C VAL A 181 -2.83 -4.60 15.89
N SER A 182 -3.86 -3.81 15.67
CA SER A 182 -4.99 -3.76 16.56
C SER A 182 -5.79 -5.06 16.46
N THR A 183 -5.89 -5.90 17.47
CA THR A 183 -6.97 -6.87 17.54
C THR A 183 -8.22 -6.19 18.04
N THR A 184 -9.30 -6.63 17.54
CA THR A 184 -10.63 -6.26 17.98
C THR A 184 -10.88 -6.83 19.36
N THR A 185 -10.82 -6.02 20.40
CA THR A 185 -11.39 -6.42 21.68
C THR A 185 -12.87 -6.12 21.64
N LEU A 186 -13.69 -7.14 21.77
CA LEU A 186 -15.12 -6.97 22.04
C LEU A 186 -15.27 -6.23 23.36
N VAL A 187 -15.45 -4.93 23.32
CA VAL A 187 -15.87 -4.16 24.48
C VAL A 187 -17.37 -4.31 24.57
N THR A 188 -17.82 -5.23 25.42
CA THR A 188 -19.21 -5.25 25.88
C THR A 188 -19.45 -4.00 26.72
N ARG A 189 -19.98 -2.95 26.11
CA ARG A 189 -20.59 -1.86 26.88
C ARG A 189 -21.94 -2.38 27.39
N PRO A 190 -22.21 -2.38 28.70
CA PRO A 190 -23.52 -2.64 29.18
C PRO A 190 -24.45 -1.50 28.73
N PHE A 191 -25.21 -1.73 27.71
CA PHE A 191 -26.36 -0.90 27.40
C PHE A 191 -27.44 -1.27 28.42
N THR A 192 -27.80 -0.32 29.25
CA THR A 192 -29.04 -0.40 30.06
C THR A 192 -30.22 -0.14 29.11
N GLY A 193 -30.61 -1.15 28.36
CA GLY A 193 -31.72 -1.11 27.39
C GLY A 193 -31.58 -2.22 26.39
N VAL A 194 -32.48 -3.07 26.37
CA VAL A 194 -32.96 -4.19 25.55
C VAL A 194 -32.07 -4.86 24.48
N MET A 195 -30.89 -4.36 24.12
CA MET A 195 -29.91 -5.09 23.29
C MET A 195 -28.48 -4.77 23.73
N ALA A 196 -27.78 -5.79 24.18
CA ALA A 196 -26.33 -5.75 24.24
C ALA A 196 -25.80 -5.83 22.82
N MET A 197 -25.50 -4.68 22.18
CA MET A 197 -24.65 -4.68 20.99
C MET A 197 -23.22 -4.86 21.47
N ALA A 198 -22.60 -5.96 21.05
CA ALA A 198 -21.16 -6.13 21.16
C ALA A 198 -20.49 -5.02 20.32
N GLY A 199 -20.01 -3.97 20.99
CA GLY A 199 -19.23 -2.93 20.35
C GLY A 199 -17.85 -3.47 20.04
N VAL A 200 -17.46 -3.40 18.79
CA VAL A 200 -16.09 -3.69 18.36
C VAL A 200 -15.23 -2.52 18.80
N GLY A 201 -14.43 -2.70 19.84
CA GLY A 201 -13.44 -1.73 20.27
C GLY A 201 -12.07 -2.16 19.73
N TYR A 202 -11.33 -1.19 19.22
CA TYR A 202 -9.92 -1.42 18.89
C TYR A 202 -9.11 -1.38 20.18
N SER A 203 -8.44 -2.47 20.52
CA SER A 203 -7.41 -2.44 21.54
C SER A 203 -6.05 -2.44 20.89
N THR A 204 -5.19 -1.53 21.35
CA THR A 204 -3.79 -1.59 20.99
C THR A 204 -3.15 -2.80 21.65
N PHE A 205 -2.58 -3.70 20.81
CA PHE A 205 -1.85 -4.85 21.33
C PHE A 205 -0.54 -4.42 21.95
N GLY A 206 -0.25 -5.06 23.04
CA GLY A 206 1.09 -5.05 23.56
C GLY A 206 2.06 -5.67 22.56
N ALA A 207 2.92 -4.82 21.99
CA ALA A 207 4.30 -5.11 21.65
C ALA A 207 4.70 -6.23 20.68
N SER A 208 3.85 -6.83 19.89
CA SER A 208 4.35 -7.56 18.72
C SER A 208 4.59 -6.55 17.58
N ARG A 209 5.81 -6.04 17.53
CA ARG A 209 6.27 -5.17 16.45
C ARG A 209 6.48 -6.03 15.22
N GLY A 210 5.83 -5.68 14.12
CA GLY A 210 5.95 -6.41 12.87
C GLY A 210 7.18 -6.02 12.04
N LEU A 211 7.29 -6.63 10.88
CA LEU A 211 8.31 -6.39 9.88
C LEU A 211 7.76 -5.46 8.80
N SER A 212 8.20 -4.21 8.79
CA SER A 212 7.87 -3.28 7.70
C SER A 212 8.39 -3.81 6.38
N HIS A 213 7.66 -3.60 5.31
CA HIS A 213 7.99 -4.20 4.02
C HIS A 213 7.45 -3.37 2.85
N ILE A 214 7.87 -3.75 1.66
CA ILE A 214 7.45 -3.15 0.40
C ILE A 214 6.78 -4.22 -0.44
N LEU A 215 5.57 -3.94 -0.90
CA LEU A 215 4.82 -4.78 -1.82
C LEU A 215 4.73 -4.11 -3.19
N GLY A 216 4.65 -4.89 -4.24
CA GLY A 216 4.34 -4.45 -5.59
C GLY A 216 3.03 -5.07 -6.08
N TRP A 217 2.21 -4.29 -6.77
CA TRP A 217 0.96 -4.71 -7.38
C TRP A 217 0.97 -4.45 -8.89
N ASP A 218 0.84 -5.49 -9.67
CA ASP A 218 0.86 -5.44 -11.13
C ASP A 218 -0.53 -5.26 -11.77
N GLY A 219 -1.58 -5.20 -10.95
CA GLY A 219 -2.98 -5.18 -11.36
C GLY A 219 -3.69 -6.52 -11.19
N ARG A 220 -2.99 -7.58 -10.77
CA ARG A 220 -3.53 -8.93 -10.55
C ARG A 220 -3.33 -9.41 -9.13
N GLY A 221 -2.12 -9.20 -8.59
CA GLY A 221 -1.76 -9.67 -7.27
C GLY A 221 -0.67 -8.83 -6.63
N TRP A 222 -0.48 -9.05 -5.34
CA TRP A 222 0.55 -8.40 -4.54
C TRP A 222 1.75 -9.32 -4.40
N GLU A 223 2.93 -8.77 -4.62
CA GLU A 223 4.20 -9.45 -4.48
C GLU A 223 5.07 -8.74 -3.43
N VAL A 224 5.77 -9.52 -2.63
CA VAL A 224 6.75 -8.96 -1.68
C VAL A 224 8.02 -8.58 -2.42
N LYS A 225 8.37 -7.31 -2.39
CA LYS A 225 9.62 -6.80 -2.99
C LYS A 225 10.75 -6.73 -1.98
N TRP A 226 10.46 -6.39 -0.75
CA TRP A 226 11.43 -6.32 0.32
C TRP A 226 10.76 -6.43 1.70
N VAL A 227 11.46 -7.03 2.64
CA VAL A 227 11.03 -7.15 4.05
C VAL A 227 12.15 -6.64 4.95
N SER A 228 11.80 -5.88 5.97
CA SER A 228 12.75 -5.43 6.99
C SER A 228 13.40 -6.65 7.68
N PRO A 229 14.73 -6.70 7.78
CA PRO A 229 15.39 -7.73 8.56
C PRO A 229 15.25 -7.53 10.08
N GLN A 230 14.60 -6.44 10.50
CA GLN A 230 14.46 -6.04 11.90
C GLN A 230 13.03 -5.69 12.24
N VAL A 231 12.52 -6.32 13.27
CA VAL A 231 11.21 -6.05 13.85
C VAL A 231 11.15 -4.62 14.42
N GLY A 232 10.02 -3.94 14.20
CA GLY A 232 9.75 -2.63 14.80
C GLY A 232 10.57 -1.48 14.24
N ARG A 233 11.02 -1.59 13.00
CA ARG A 233 11.71 -0.53 12.28
C ARG A 233 10.89 -0.07 11.07
N ALA A 234 10.50 1.19 11.06
CA ALA A 234 9.75 1.79 9.94
C ALA A 234 10.67 2.04 8.73
N ILE A 235 10.05 2.06 7.56
CA ILE A 235 10.60 2.69 6.37
C ILE A 235 10.18 4.16 6.46
N SER A 236 11.14 5.05 6.65
CA SER A 236 10.86 6.46 6.92
C SER A 236 10.52 7.26 5.66
N SER A 237 11.01 6.84 4.52
CA SER A 237 10.73 7.45 3.22
C SER A 237 11.14 6.52 2.10
N ALA A 238 10.43 6.58 0.98
CA ALA A 238 10.78 5.87 -0.23
C ALA A 238 10.51 6.74 -1.46
N LEU A 239 11.22 6.47 -2.54
CA LEU A 239 11.01 7.15 -3.82
C LEU A 239 11.43 6.25 -4.99
N VAL A 240 10.82 6.48 -6.15
CA VAL A 240 11.22 5.89 -7.42
C VAL A 240 11.89 6.96 -8.27
N SER A 241 13.06 6.65 -8.82
CA SER A 241 13.85 7.60 -9.58
C SER A 241 14.59 6.93 -10.73
N SER A 242 14.69 7.64 -11.85
CA SER A 242 15.51 7.28 -13.01
C SER A 242 16.90 7.95 -13.00
N SER A 243 17.30 8.56 -11.88
CA SER A 243 18.62 9.19 -11.75
C SER A 243 19.77 8.19 -11.95
N TYR A 244 20.91 8.70 -12.40
CA TYR A 244 22.12 7.90 -12.65
C TYR A 244 21.95 6.78 -13.69
N ASN A 245 21.14 7.04 -14.72
CA ASN A 245 20.87 6.09 -15.82
C ASN A 245 20.36 4.72 -15.34
N ALA A 246 19.72 4.67 -14.19
CA ALA A 246 19.13 3.45 -13.66
C ALA A 246 17.78 3.75 -13.01
N TYR A 247 16.76 2.99 -13.40
CA TYR A 247 15.43 3.08 -12.81
C TYR A 247 15.39 2.27 -11.53
N ARG A 248 15.25 2.94 -10.39
CA ARG A 248 15.39 2.35 -9.06
C ARG A 248 14.34 2.86 -8.12
N MET A 249 13.93 2.00 -7.20
CA MET A 249 13.30 2.39 -5.95
C MET A 249 14.39 2.56 -4.89
N TRP A 250 14.31 3.65 -4.16
CA TRP A 250 15.18 3.95 -3.01
C TRP A 250 14.31 4.04 -1.77
N TRP A 251 14.82 3.55 -0.63
CA TRP A 251 14.13 3.73 0.65
C TRP A 251 15.11 3.86 1.80
N ALA A 252 14.68 4.62 2.80
CA ALA A 252 15.42 4.82 4.03
C ALA A 252 14.86 3.92 5.15
N HIS A 253 15.73 3.11 5.75
CA HIS A 253 15.38 2.20 6.81
C HIS A 253 16.53 2.09 7.80
N ASN A 254 16.27 2.28 9.11
CA ASN A 254 17.23 2.15 10.18
C ASN A 254 18.58 2.87 9.93
N GLN A 255 18.51 4.18 9.60
CA GLN A 255 19.68 5.05 9.33
C GLN A 255 20.50 4.65 8.10
N ARG A 256 19.96 3.82 7.23
CA ARG A 256 20.59 3.42 5.97
C ARG A 256 19.66 3.70 4.80
N VAL A 257 20.26 3.92 3.65
CA VAL A 257 19.55 4.02 2.38
C VAL A 257 19.78 2.75 1.59
N TYR A 258 18.70 2.16 1.15
CA TYR A 258 18.68 0.97 0.31
C TYR A 258 18.18 1.33 -1.07
N TYR A 259 18.50 0.52 -2.06
CA TYR A 259 17.90 0.61 -3.37
C TYR A 259 17.66 -0.76 -3.97
N MET A 260 16.69 -0.81 -4.87
CA MET A 260 16.38 -1.96 -5.70
C MET A 260 16.21 -1.48 -7.15
N GLN A 261 16.76 -2.20 -8.10
CA GLN A 261 16.51 -1.94 -9.51
C GLN A 261 15.07 -2.33 -9.87
N LEU A 262 14.44 -1.48 -10.69
CA LEU A 262 13.11 -1.73 -11.25
C LEU A 262 13.27 -1.84 -12.78
N PRO A 263 13.59 -3.03 -13.30
CA PRO A 263 13.86 -3.19 -14.72
C PRO A 263 12.59 -2.93 -15.54
N VAL A 264 12.74 -2.20 -16.63
CA VAL A 264 11.65 -1.86 -17.55
C VAL A 264 11.46 -2.94 -18.60
N ASP A 265 12.56 -3.58 -19.01
CA ASP A 265 12.66 -4.46 -20.17
C ASP A 265 12.89 -5.93 -19.78
N VAL A 266 13.00 -6.22 -18.50
CA VAL A 266 13.29 -7.57 -18.01
C VAL A 266 12.07 -8.08 -17.25
N THR A 267 11.44 -9.10 -17.80
CA THR A 267 10.28 -9.75 -17.17
C THR A 267 10.68 -10.76 -16.10
N ASN A 268 11.92 -11.24 -16.14
CA ASN A 268 12.44 -12.19 -15.16
C ASN A 268 13.53 -11.53 -14.30
N PRO A 269 13.28 -11.27 -13.01
CA PRO A 269 14.26 -10.66 -12.12
C PRO A 269 15.58 -11.42 -11.99
N THR A 270 15.60 -12.74 -12.27
CA THR A 270 16.83 -13.54 -12.24
C THR A 270 17.85 -13.14 -13.31
N GLN A 271 17.43 -12.38 -14.31
CA GLN A 271 18.31 -11.87 -15.36
C GLN A 271 19.07 -10.61 -14.94
N ILE A 272 18.78 -10.06 -13.77
CA ILE A 272 19.46 -8.89 -13.22
C ILE A 272 20.62 -9.39 -12.36
N SER A 273 21.84 -9.20 -12.85
CA SER A 273 23.06 -9.69 -12.19
C SER A 273 23.31 -9.13 -10.78
N GLU A 274 22.72 -7.97 -10.47
CA GLU A 274 22.90 -7.29 -9.18
C GLU A 274 21.75 -7.56 -8.20
N GLN A 275 20.72 -8.32 -8.60
CA GLN A 275 19.61 -8.64 -7.74
C GLN A 275 19.89 -9.93 -6.98
N ASN A 276 19.96 -9.82 -5.67
CA ASN A 276 20.09 -10.96 -4.79
C ASN A 276 18.73 -11.27 -4.17
N TYR A 277 18.35 -12.53 -4.21
CA TYR A 277 17.16 -13.05 -3.55
C TYR A 277 17.49 -13.51 -2.14
N ASP A 278 16.48 -13.56 -1.29
CA ASP A 278 16.61 -14.23 -0.02
C ASP A 278 16.94 -15.71 -0.22
N THR A 279 17.71 -16.28 0.68
CA THR A 279 18.07 -17.70 0.64
C THR A 279 16.87 -18.62 0.83
N THR A 280 15.79 -18.08 1.41
CA THR A 280 14.54 -18.80 1.64
C THR A 280 13.37 -17.90 1.36
N ALA A 281 12.41 -18.37 0.57
CA ALA A 281 11.12 -17.71 0.34
C ALA A 281 10.00 -18.71 0.62
N THR A 282 8.91 -18.23 1.19
CA THR A 282 7.70 -19.03 1.46
C THR A 282 6.52 -18.38 0.76
N LEU A 283 5.77 -19.19 0.04
CA LEU A 283 4.45 -18.86 -0.48
C LEU A 283 3.44 -19.74 0.25
N GLU A 284 2.52 -19.11 0.94
CA GLU A 284 1.39 -19.77 1.58
C GLU A 284 0.12 -19.42 0.82
N THR A 285 -0.64 -20.44 0.44
CA THR A 285 -1.94 -20.24 -0.21
C THR A 285 -3.04 -20.15 0.83
N PRO A 286 -4.17 -19.50 0.51
CA PRO A 286 -5.35 -19.58 1.34
C PRO A 286 -5.85 -21.02 1.51
N TRP A 287 -6.67 -21.24 2.52
CA TRP A 287 -7.35 -22.51 2.72
C TRP A 287 -8.36 -22.79 1.60
N PHE A 288 -8.24 -23.94 0.98
CA PHE A 288 -9.12 -24.36 -0.09
C PHE A 288 -10.28 -25.20 0.45
N ASP A 289 -11.45 -24.60 0.51
CA ASP A 289 -12.67 -25.29 0.94
C ASP A 289 -13.60 -25.70 -0.21
N GLY A 290 -13.22 -25.35 -1.45
CA GLY A 290 -14.01 -25.63 -2.65
C GLY A 290 -15.42 -25.02 -2.62
N GLY A 291 -15.64 -24.01 -1.77
CA GLY A 291 -16.94 -23.35 -1.58
C GLY A 291 -17.95 -24.16 -0.73
N VAL A 292 -17.50 -25.23 -0.07
CA VAL A 292 -18.35 -26.12 0.75
C VAL A 292 -17.60 -26.51 2.02
N SER A 293 -17.56 -25.60 2.97
CA SER A 293 -16.77 -25.74 4.21
C SER A 293 -17.18 -26.92 5.12
N ASN A 294 -18.40 -27.44 4.97
CA ASN A 294 -18.98 -28.46 5.85
C ASN A 294 -18.88 -29.89 5.30
N GLN A 295 -18.13 -30.10 4.24
CA GLN A 295 -17.99 -31.41 3.60
C GLN A 295 -16.54 -31.84 3.54
N ASP A 296 -16.29 -33.09 3.89
CA ASP A 296 -14.99 -33.72 3.70
C ASP A 296 -14.60 -33.71 2.23
N LYS A 297 -13.35 -33.30 1.95
CA LYS A 297 -12.83 -33.20 0.60
C LYS A 297 -11.61 -34.05 0.44
N LEU A 298 -11.52 -34.67 -0.73
CA LEU A 298 -10.35 -35.45 -1.12
C LEU A 298 -9.54 -34.65 -2.14
N ALA A 299 -8.39 -34.13 -1.73
CA ALA A 299 -7.39 -33.59 -2.62
C ALA A 299 -6.55 -34.78 -3.17
N LEU A 300 -6.50 -34.93 -4.50
CA LEU A 300 -5.85 -36.08 -5.12
C LEU A 300 -4.38 -35.84 -5.41
N SER A 301 -4.05 -34.71 -5.99
CA SER A 301 -2.67 -34.38 -6.37
C SER A 301 -2.43 -32.89 -6.48
N LEU A 302 -1.15 -32.52 -6.34
CA LEU A 302 -0.63 -31.21 -6.62
C LEU A 302 0.15 -31.24 -7.94
N TRP A 303 -0.30 -30.47 -8.93
CA TRP A 303 0.42 -30.26 -10.18
C TRP A 303 1.28 -29.00 -10.09
N VAL A 304 2.54 -29.14 -10.42
CA VAL A 304 3.51 -28.05 -10.34
C VAL A 304 4.27 -27.94 -11.65
N ASP A 305 4.16 -26.78 -12.29
CA ASP A 305 5.07 -26.39 -13.36
C ASP A 305 6.06 -25.36 -12.80
N SER A 306 7.34 -25.57 -13.00
CA SER A 306 8.39 -24.68 -12.48
C SER A 306 9.57 -24.58 -13.42
N THR A 307 10.13 -23.38 -13.46
CA THR A 307 11.35 -23.06 -14.21
C THR A 307 12.50 -22.78 -13.23
N HIS A 308 13.69 -23.31 -13.54
CA HIS A 308 14.94 -23.05 -12.84
C HIS A 308 15.13 -23.63 -11.40
N PRO A 309 14.35 -24.59 -10.89
CA PRO A 309 14.81 -25.29 -9.70
C PRO A 309 16.08 -26.09 -10.00
N SER A 310 16.94 -26.20 -9.00
CA SER A 310 18.22 -26.90 -9.07
C SER A 310 18.52 -27.57 -7.72
N SER A 311 19.63 -28.27 -7.63
CA SER A 311 20.13 -28.79 -6.34
C SER A 311 20.39 -27.71 -5.30
N ASP A 312 20.73 -26.50 -5.76
CA ASP A 312 21.07 -25.36 -4.90
C ASP A 312 19.88 -24.44 -4.65
N ALA A 313 18.84 -24.54 -5.49
CA ALA A 313 17.60 -23.77 -5.40
C ALA A 313 16.40 -24.70 -5.53
N THR A 314 16.02 -25.32 -4.43
CA THR A 314 14.95 -26.32 -4.38
C THR A 314 13.60 -25.70 -4.09
N LEU A 315 12.53 -26.31 -4.62
CA LEU A 315 11.15 -26.02 -4.26
C LEU A 315 10.63 -27.11 -3.33
N LYS A 316 10.33 -26.78 -2.10
CA LYS A 316 9.72 -27.67 -1.11
C LYS A 316 8.23 -27.41 -1.07
N PHE A 317 7.43 -28.44 -1.20
CA PHE A 317 5.98 -28.38 -1.08
C PHE A 317 5.53 -29.00 0.22
N GLU A 318 4.71 -28.26 0.94
CA GLU A 318 4.13 -28.68 2.21
C GLU A 318 2.63 -28.47 2.16
N TYR A 319 1.89 -29.23 2.92
CA TYR A 319 0.44 -29.08 3.04
C TYR A 319 0.04 -29.15 4.51
N ALA A 320 -1.06 -28.50 4.81
CA ALA A 320 -1.75 -28.55 6.10
C ALA A 320 -3.23 -28.88 5.87
N ILE A 321 -3.88 -29.43 6.88
CA ILE A 321 -5.28 -29.85 6.82
C ILE A 321 -6.04 -29.31 8.05
N ASP A 322 -7.35 -29.21 7.92
CA ASP A 322 -8.29 -28.89 9.02
C ASP A 322 -7.99 -27.59 9.76
N LEU A 323 -7.53 -26.56 9.04
CA LEU A 323 -7.16 -25.25 9.62
C LEU A 323 -6.08 -25.36 10.72
N ILE A 324 -5.31 -26.46 10.72
CA ILE A 324 -4.21 -26.66 11.66
C ILE A 324 -2.93 -26.25 10.96
N GLU A 325 -2.26 -25.24 11.46
CA GLU A 325 -0.97 -24.74 10.94
C GLU A 325 0.19 -25.72 11.26
N SER A 326 -0.01 -27.00 10.98
CA SER A 326 1.00 -28.04 11.08
C SER A 326 1.31 -28.58 9.69
N TYR A 327 2.41 -28.11 9.14
CA TYR A 327 2.78 -28.43 7.76
C TYR A 327 3.51 -29.76 7.65
N THR A 328 3.04 -30.58 6.71
CA THR A 328 3.68 -31.86 6.35
C THR A 328 4.33 -31.72 4.98
N THR A 329 5.58 -32.14 4.86
CA THR A 329 6.29 -32.11 3.59
C THR A 329 5.69 -33.13 2.62
N LEU A 330 5.24 -32.65 1.47
CA LEU A 330 4.74 -33.48 0.37
C LEU A 330 5.88 -33.91 -0.55
N ALA A 331 6.70 -32.97 -0.99
CA ALA A 331 7.77 -33.23 -1.94
C ALA A 331 8.82 -32.11 -1.96
N THR A 332 9.97 -32.43 -2.57
CA THR A 332 10.99 -31.45 -2.92
C THR A 332 11.32 -31.58 -4.40
N LYS A 333 11.26 -30.50 -5.15
CA LYS A 333 11.54 -30.45 -6.60
C LYS A 333 12.87 -29.75 -6.85
N THR A 334 13.70 -30.37 -7.66
CA THR A 334 15.04 -29.87 -8.04
C THR A 334 15.24 -29.76 -9.55
N ALA A 335 14.20 -30.02 -10.34
CA ALA A 335 14.28 -30.02 -11.79
C ALA A 335 13.18 -29.17 -12.42
N THR A 336 13.48 -28.51 -13.52
CA THR A 336 12.55 -27.74 -14.35
C THR A 336 11.49 -28.63 -14.99
N GLY A 337 10.30 -28.08 -15.24
CA GLY A 337 9.19 -28.70 -15.94
C GLY A 337 8.01 -29.04 -15.04
N GLU A 338 7.10 -29.82 -15.55
CA GLU A 338 5.89 -30.26 -14.85
C GLU A 338 6.17 -31.44 -13.93
N SER A 339 5.48 -31.49 -12.82
CA SER A 339 5.50 -32.63 -11.88
C SER A 339 4.15 -32.75 -11.19
N GLU A 340 3.73 -33.99 -10.98
CA GLU A 340 2.56 -34.31 -10.18
C GLU A 340 2.98 -35.03 -8.90
N TYR A 341 2.45 -34.58 -7.79
CA TYR A 341 2.66 -35.16 -6.47
C TYR A 341 1.35 -35.59 -5.87
N THR A 342 1.20 -36.87 -5.61
CA THR A 342 0.00 -37.44 -5.00
C THR A 342 -0.09 -37.05 -3.55
N LEU A 343 -1.19 -36.45 -3.15
CA LEU A 343 -1.50 -36.19 -1.76
C LEU A 343 -1.88 -37.51 -1.05
N PRO A 344 -1.66 -37.64 0.28
CA PRO A 344 -2.06 -38.80 1.03
C PRO A 344 -3.54 -39.09 0.86
N SER A 345 -3.92 -40.37 0.78
CA SER A 345 -5.31 -40.76 0.69
C SER A 345 -6.07 -40.44 1.98
N SER A 346 -7.39 -40.30 1.89
CA SER A 346 -8.28 -39.92 2.99
C SER A 346 -8.22 -40.83 4.23
N SER A 347 -7.59 -42.02 4.15
CA SER A 347 -7.31 -42.84 5.32
C SER A 347 -6.19 -42.32 6.21
N ASP A 348 -5.38 -41.37 5.68
CA ASP A 348 -4.25 -40.75 6.39
C ASP A 348 -4.52 -39.28 6.76
N VAL A 349 -5.71 -38.77 6.38
CA VAL A 349 -6.17 -37.40 6.58
C VAL A 349 -7.45 -37.44 7.41
N THR A 350 -7.32 -37.77 8.68
CA THR A 350 -8.40 -37.66 9.68
C THR A 350 -8.09 -36.56 10.68
#